data_fb47b4a025a7666fcd1743f12de739d5
#
_entry.id   fb47b4a025a7666fcd1743f12de739d5
#
_cell.length_a   1.000
_cell.length_b   1.000
_cell.length_c   1.000
_cell.angle_alpha   90.00
_cell.angle_beta   90.00
_cell.angle_gamma   90.00
#
_symmetry.space_group_name_H-M   'P 1'
#
loop_
_entity.id
_entity.type
_entity.pdbx_description
1 polymer ?
#
loop_
_entity_poly.entity_id
_entity_poly.type
_entity_poly.pdbx_seq_one_letter_code
_entity_poly.pdbx_strand_id
1 'polypeptide(L)'
;MLNNLRIMFVFSFFLGIMNAQSSIEGSVTDSNGSPLAGANVVVDGTSVGAATGADGTYQINIPSGTVEGQTVTLVTSYIGYKSQSANVDVPLSGSVTMNFSLEVDAIGLQAISVTALGFEANRDQQGSTSSSINAGDMTRSGESLMANSLAAKASNVIVNPSAGDPGASTSIKIRGANTISGSNQPLIIVDGMPINNSTTYGGGNNITGGRTGGATSQSRINDINANDIASVEVLKGASAAALWGSRAANGVVVIKTKDGAAAGGMKMTYKRTESFDQVHERIPMQDTWGQGRSGKWGTQAESWGDKISERTGGADVVDTSKPYFVSEDGTFTQYTITEKNSKETYVDKNWDAVFQTGRFTQDDFQVSGGDATKTYLFSYGRLRQDGIIRDSFYDRDNFRLNTKFKLSDKVTMTSKAGYTYSNSNRIQQSSNTAGLLLGLLRTAPDFDNTHYRGTYVSGGTEYTGRHRAYRRYLGGSSTNPIYNNPIWTIKEQKSTTGINRLIMSNEMNYSPLEGTDVVLRAG
;
A
#
# COMPACT_ATOMS: atom_id res chain seq x y z
N MET A 1 -30.21 -52.43 53.45
CA MET A 1 -30.77 -51.07 53.74
C MET A 1 -29.71 -49.94 53.86
N LEU A 2 -28.45 -50.26 54.18
CA LEU A 2 -27.43 -49.18 54.32
C LEU A 2 -26.87 -48.60 53.01
N ASN A 3 -26.93 -49.33 51.88
CA ASN A 3 -26.41 -48.85 50.60
C ASN A 3 -27.31 -47.82 49.89
N ASN A 4 -28.62 -47.90 50.12
CA ASN A 4 -29.57 -46.98 49.50
C ASN A 4 -29.60 -45.59 50.22
N LEU A 5 -29.16 -45.56 51.46
CA LEU A 5 -29.08 -44.27 52.23
C LEU A 5 -27.85 -43.44 51.84
N ARG A 6 -26.76 -44.10 51.41
CA ARG A 6 -25.55 -43.40 50.94
C ARG A 6 -25.73 -42.75 49.54
N ILE A 7 -26.49 -43.39 48.67
CA ILE A 7 -26.82 -42.85 47.34
C ILE A 7 -27.77 -41.66 47.43
N MET A 8 -28.71 -41.69 48.35
CA MET A 8 -29.67 -40.57 48.57
C MET A 8 -28.98 -39.35 49.19
N PHE A 9 -27.92 -39.54 49.99
CA PHE A 9 -27.17 -38.40 50.58
C PHE A 9 -26.19 -37.76 49.57
N VAL A 10 -25.63 -38.54 48.63
CA VAL A 10 -24.77 -38.02 47.54
C VAL A 10 -25.63 -37.26 46.51
N PHE A 11 -26.85 -37.75 46.22
CA PHE A 11 -27.77 -37.06 45.29
C PHE A 11 -28.37 -35.79 45.87
N SER A 12 -28.56 -35.73 47.21
CA SER A 12 -29.06 -34.51 47.89
C SER A 12 -27.97 -33.42 48.01
N PHE A 13 -26.67 -33.79 47.98
CA PHE A 13 -25.56 -32.81 48.01
C PHE A 13 -25.27 -32.19 46.65
N PHE A 14 -25.69 -32.84 45.54
CA PHE A 14 -25.50 -32.31 44.17
C PHE A 14 -26.64 -31.37 43.71
N LEU A 15 -27.76 -31.30 44.41
CA LEU A 15 -28.88 -30.37 44.11
C LEU A 15 -28.74 -29.02 44.77
N GLY A 16 -27.67 -28.73 45.51
CA GLY A 16 -27.49 -27.52 46.30
C GLY A 16 -26.59 -26.43 45.68
N ILE A 17 -26.06 -26.61 44.46
CA ILE A 17 -25.31 -25.57 43.79
C ILE A 17 -26.14 -25.00 42.61
N MET A 18 -27.27 -24.45 42.90
CA MET A 18 -27.82 -23.41 42.02
C MET A 18 -27.02 -22.14 42.32
N ASN A 19 -26.00 -21.84 41.56
CA ASN A 19 -25.38 -20.54 41.54
C ASN A 19 -26.48 -19.55 41.15
N ALA A 20 -26.94 -18.75 42.10
CA ALA A 20 -27.81 -17.63 41.80
C ALA A 20 -26.98 -16.62 40.96
N GLN A 21 -27.17 -16.68 39.66
CA GLN A 21 -26.47 -15.82 38.72
C GLN A 21 -27.20 -14.46 38.73
N SER A 22 -26.47 -13.37 38.90
CA SER A 22 -27.00 -12.03 38.74
C SER A 22 -27.13 -11.64 37.29
N SER A 23 -28.18 -10.92 36.93
CA SER A 23 -28.38 -10.41 35.58
C SER A 23 -28.87 -8.96 35.59
N ILE A 24 -28.52 -8.23 34.53
CA ILE A 24 -29.06 -6.91 34.24
C ILE A 24 -29.92 -7.05 33.00
N GLU A 25 -31.16 -6.65 33.08
CA GLU A 25 -32.11 -6.71 31.97
C GLU A 25 -32.77 -5.36 31.74
N GLY A 26 -33.33 -5.14 30.56
CA GLY A 26 -34.02 -3.90 30.24
C GLY A 26 -34.32 -3.76 28.76
N SER A 27 -34.69 -2.56 28.38
CA SER A 27 -35.01 -2.21 27.01
C SER A 27 -34.28 -0.94 26.57
N VAL A 28 -33.97 -0.85 25.28
CA VAL A 28 -33.43 0.34 24.64
C VAL A 28 -34.43 0.81 23.58
N THR A 29 -34.89 2.04 23.73
CA THR A 29 -35.84 2.67 22.81
C THR A 29 -35.31 4.01 22.29
N ASP A 30 -35.90 4.52 21.23
CA ASP A 30 -35.71 5.90 20.83
C ASP A 30 -36.53 6.87 21.67
N SER A 31 -36.38 8.18 21.45
CA SER A 31 -37.13 9.23 22.12
C SER A 31 -38.64 9.17 21.87
N ASN A 32 -39.13 8.42 20.87
CA ASN A 32 -40.53 8.21 20.55
C ASN A 32 -41.07 6.89 21.15
N GLY A 33 -40.22 6.13 21.86
CA GLY A 33 -40.58 4.84 22.44
C GLY A 33 -40.47 3.64 21.49
N SER A 34 -39.92 3.82 20.26
CA SER A 34 -39.73 2.71 19.33
C SER A 34 -38.51 1.87 19.74
N PRO A 35 -38.60 0.52 19.73
CA PRO A 35 -37.49 -0.34 20.13
C PRO A 35 -36.30 -0.24 19.17
N LEU A 36 -35.10 -0.18 19.73
CA LEU A 36 -33.84 -0.15 18.98
C LEU A 36 -33.19 -1.54 18.98
N ALA A 37 -33.39 -2.30 17.90
CA ALA A 37 -32.82 -3.62 17.71
C ALA A 37 -31.32 -3.55 17.36
N GLY A 38 -30.47 -4.31 18.07
CA GLY A 38 -29.02 -4.31 17.84
C GLY A 38 -28.28 -3.16 18.55
N ALA A 39 -28.91 -2.44 19.48
CA ALA A 39 -28.20 -1.51 20.34
C ALA A 39 -27.27 -2.27 21.30
N ASN A 40 -26.06 -1.77 21.49
CA ASN A 40 -25.05 -2.40 22.32
C ASN A 40 -25.09 -1.82 23.75
N VAL A 41 -25.24 -2.69 24.75
CA VAL A 41 -25.25 -2.33 26.17
C VAL A 41 -24.07 -3.04 26.83
N VAL A 42 -23.14 -2.29 27.40
CA VAL A 42 -21.90 -2.83 28.01
C VAL A 42 -21.67 -2.25 29.40
N VAL A 43 -21.10 -3.06 30.29
CA VAL A 43 -20.59 -2.59 31.59
C VAL A 43 -19.25 -1.90 31.34
N ASP A 44 -19.17 -0.61 31.66
CA ASP A 44 -17.97 0.21 31.40
C ASP A 44 -16.72 -0.39 32.03
N GLY A 45 -15.62 -0.36 31.24
CA GLY A 45 -14.33 -0.94 31.67
C GLY A 45 -14.24 -2.47 31.65
N THR A 46 -15.28 -3.18 31.17
CA THR A 46 -15.29 -4.65 31.08
C THR A 46 -15.64 -5.14 29.67
N SER A 47 -15.53 -6.46 29.45
CA SER A 47 -16.03 -7.12 28.22
C SER A 47 -17.47 -7.67 28.39
N VAL A 48 -18.14 -7.37 29.52
CA VAL A 48 -19.47 -7.88 29.81
C VAL A 48 -20.51 -6.97 29.19
N GLY A 49 -21.36 -7.49 28.32
CA GLY A 49 -22.40 -6.74 27.62
C GLY A 49 -23.30 -7.62 26.77
N ALA A 50 -24.36 -7.03 26.21
CA ALA A 50 -25.28 -7.68 25.29
C ALA A 50 -25.78 -6.69 24.24
N ALA A 51 -26.18 -7.20 23.06
CA ALA A 51 -26.94 -6.45 22.08
C ALA A 51 -28.43 -6.67 22.28
N THR A 52 -29.26 -5.64 22.00
CA THR A 52 -30.72 -5.74 22.09
C THR A 52 -31.30 -6.64 20.99
N GLY A 53 -32.35 -7.38 21.37
CA GLY A 53 -33.16 -8.18 20.45
C GLY A 53 -34.01 -7.33 19.49
N ALA A 54 -34.81 -7.99 18.66
CA ALA A 54 -35.70 -7.33 17.69
C ALA A 54 -36.77 -6.46 18.35
N ASP A 55 -37.11 -6.76 19.60
CA ASP A 55 -38.06 -6.03 20.46
C ASP A 55 -37.40 -4.92 21.31
N GLY A 56 -36.08 -4.68 21.09
CA GLY A 56 -35.32 -3.71 21.87
C GLY A 56 -34.91 -4.16 23.27
N THR A 57 -35.24 -5.39 23.69
CA THR A 57 -34.87 -5.90 25.02
C THR A 57 -33.47 -6.47 25.06
N TYR A 58 -32.81 -6.43 26.20
CA TYR A 58 -31.49 -7.00 26.42
C TYR A 58 -31.42 -7.71 27.79
N GLN A 59 -30.52 -8.69 27.87
CA GLN A 59 -30.17 -9.34 29.13
C GLN A 59 -28.66 -9.58 29.19
N ILE A 60 -28.03 -9.04 30.23
CA ILE A 60 -26.60 -9.22 30.49
C ILE A 60 -26.45 -10.17 31.67
N ASN A 61 -25.94 -11.36 31.45
CA ASN A 61 -25.62 -12.29 32.53
C ASN A 61 -24.25 -11.91 33.12
N ILE A 62 -24.21 -11.67 34.41
CA ILE A 62 -22.99 -11.26 35.12
C ILE A 62 -22.26 -12.53 35.58
N PRO A 63 -21.03 -12.77 35.12
CA PRO A 63 -20.23 -13.88 35.60
C PRO A 63 -19.88 -13.71 37.09
N SER A 64 -20.00 -14.78 37.86
CA SER A 64 -19.71 -14.76 39.31
C SER A 64 -18.30 -14.22 39.59
N GLY A 65 -18.22 -13.30 40.56
CA GLY A 65 -16.95 -12.69 40.99
C GLY A 65 -16.44 -11.55 40.10
N THR A 66 -17.25 -11.06 39.14
CA THR A 66 -16.82 -9.94 38.26
C THR A 66 -17.23 -8.58 38.87
N VAL A 67 -18.53 -8.30 38.97
CA VAL A 67 -19.06 -7.00 39.44
C VAL A 67 -20.28 -7.14 40.33
N GLU A 68 -20.56 -8.32 40.87
CA GLU A 68 -21.67 -8.60 41.77
C GLU A 68 -21.57 -7.78 43.05
N GLY A 69 -22.68 -7.19 43.48
CA GLY A 69 -22.74 -6.35 44.68
C GLY A 69 -22.05 -5.00 44.55
N GLN A 70 -21.71 -4.58 43.33
CA GLN A 70 -21.05 -3.29 43.04
C GLN A 70 -21.99 -2.39 42.24
N THR A 71 -21.80 -1.09 42.39
CA THR A 71 -22.40 -0.11 41.47
C THR A 71 -21.54 -0.02 40.23
N VAL A 72 -22.07 -0.32 39.05
CA VAL A 72 -21.41 -0.25 37.76
C VAL A 72 -22.06 0.77 36.86
N THR A 73 -21.28 1.30 35.91
CA THR A 73 -21.81 2.17 34.86
C THR A 73 -22.14 1.32 33.64
N LEU A 74 -23.40 1.31 33.22
CA LEU A 74 -23.80 0.78 31.93
C LEU A 74 -23.67 1.86 30.85
N VAL A 75 -23.09 1.53 29.72
CA VAL A 75 -23.00 2.39 28.53
C VAL A 75 -23.78 1.76 27.41
N THR A 76 -24.78 2.50 26.92
CA THR A 76 -25.60 2.08 25.76
C THR A 76 -25.24 2.90 24.55
N SER A 77 -25.01 2.24 23.41
CA SER A 77 -24.69 2.88 22.15
C SER A 77 -25.45 2.24 20.98
N TYR A 78 -25.88 3.07 20.04
CA TYR A 78 -26.51 2.64 18.80
C TYR A 78 -26.14 3.58 17.67
N ILE A 79 -25.99 3.06 16.44
CA ILE A 79 -25.59 3.85 15.29
C ILE A 79 -26.64 4.91 15.00
N GLY A 80 -26.24 6.18 14.96
CA GLY A 80 -27.14 7.32 14.73
C GLY A 80 -27.81 7.88 15.97
N TYR A 81 -27.43 7.43 17.17
CA TYR A 81 -27.95 7.90 18.45
C TYR A 81 -26.82 8.32 19.39
N LYS A 82 -27.11 9.27 20.28
CA LYS A 82 -26.20 9.67 21.36
C LYS A 82 -26.04 8.53 22.34
N SER A 83 -24.81 8.16 22.68
CA SER A 83 -24.55 7.18 23.73
C SER A 83 -25.04 7.72 25.06
N GLN A 84 -25.71 6.86 25.86
CA GLN A 84 -26.19 7.17 27.19
C GLN A 84 -25.52 6.25 28.21
N SER A 85 -25.19 6.79 29.38
CA SER A 85 -24.64 6.00 30.48
C SER A 85 -25.51 6.18 31.73
N ALA A 86 -25.64 5.11 32.52
CA ALA A 86 -26.36 5.12 33.79
C ALA A 86 -25.68 4.18 34.78
N ASN A 87 -25.71 4.55 36.05
CA ASN A 87 -25.23 3.71 37.13
C ASN A 87 -26.30 2.72 37.55
N VAL A 88 -25.93 1.48 37.77
CA VAL A 88 -26.79 0.41 38.24
C VAL A 88 -26.13 -0.38 39.36
N ASP A 89 -26.86 -0.67 40.42
CA ASP A 89 -26.38 -1.53 41.51
C ASP A 89 -26.67 -2.98 41.13
N VAL A 90 -25.59 -3.74 40.88
CA VAL A 90 -25.69 -5.17 40.52
C VAL A 90 -26.02 -5.98 41.76
N PRO A 91 -27.16 -6.69 41.81
CA PRO A 91 -27.51 -7.50 42.99
C PRO A 91 -26.55 -8.69 43.12
N LEU A 92 -26.38 -9.20 44.34
CA LEU A 92 -25.62 -10.44 44.59
C LEU A 92 -26.34 -11.69 44.03
N SER A 93 -27.64 -11.60 43.77
CA SER A 93 -28.46 -12.65 43.15
C SER A 93 -29.75 -12.06 42.59
N GLY A 94 -30.25 -12.62 41.47
CA GLY A 94 -31.46 -12.16 40.80
C GLY A 94 -31.20 -11.15 39.69
N SER A 95 -32.23 -10.45 39.22
CA SER A 95 -32.15 -9.48 38.13
C SER A 95 -32.41 -8.03 38.59
N VAL A 96 -31.77 -7.08 37.94
CA VAL A 96 -32.06 -5.65 38.05
C VAL A 96 -32.44 -5.11 36.66
N THR A 97 -33.47 -4.28 36.61
CA THR A 97 -33.95 -3.72 35.33
C THR A 97 -33.45 -2.30 35.13
N MET A 98 -32.85 -2.04 33.94
CA MET A 98 -32.41 -0.73 33.53
C MET A 98 -32.85 -0.45 32.09
N ASN A 99 -33.62 0.60 31.87
CA ASN A 99 -34.11 0.99 30.55
C ASN A 99 -33.39 2.25 30.07
N PHE A 100 -33.14 2.32 28.76
CA PHE A 100 -32.52 3.46 28.11
C PHE A 100 -33.43 4.03 27.03
N SER A 101 -33.48 5.36 26.93
CA SER A 101 -34.12 6.06 25.82
C SER A 101 -33.08 6.94 25.13
N LEU A 102 -32.66 6.52 23.95
CA LEU A 102 -31.59 7.20 23.21
C LEU A 102 -32.17 8.33 22.36
N GLU A 103 -31.52 9.49 22.41
CA GLU A 103 -31.80 10.60 21.50
C GLU A 103 -31.10 10.40 20.20
N VAL A 104 -31.74 10.75 19.08
CA VAL A 104 -31.08 10.75 17.75
C VAL A 104 -29.89 11.70 17.80
N ASP A 105 -28.73 11.21 17.47
CA ASP A 105 -27.53 12.04 17.27
C ASP A 105 -27.58 12.71 15.90
N ALA A 106 -28.33 13.81 15.83
CA ALA A 106 -28.41 14.61 14.62
C ALA A 106 -27.04 15.20 14.18
N ILE A 107 -26.07 15.24 15.11
CA ILE A 107 -24.70 15.71 14.84
C ILE A 107 -23.86 14.56 14.28
N GLY A 108 -24.07 13.32 14.73
CA GLY A 108 -23.34 12.14 14.23
C GLY A 108 -23.69 11.73 12.79
N LEU A 109 -24.84 12.17 12.27
CA LEU A 109 -25.27 11.95 10.89
C LEU A 109 -24.82 13.05 9.91
N GLN A 110 -24.33 14.19 10.41
CA GLN A 110 -23.76 15.22 9.57
C GLN A 110 -22.34 14.81 9.20
N ALA A 111 -22.13 14.37 7.96
CA ALA A 111 -20.81 14.10 7.43
C ALA A 111 -19.97 15.38 7.52
N ILE A 112 -19.11 15.45 8.53
CA ILE A 112 -18.14 16.54 8.68
C ILE A 112 -17.13 16.35 7.55
N SER A 113 -17.04 17.34 6.69
CA SER A 113 -16.03 17.39 5.63
C SER A 113 -14.94 18.37 6.04
N VAL A 114 -13.69 17.96 5.85
CA VAL A 114 -12.55 18.86 6.09
C VAL A 114 -12.38 19.74 4.86
N THR A 115 -12.51 21.06 5.04
CA THR A 115 -12.27 21.99 3.93
C THR A 115 -10.78 21.99 3.53
N ALA A 116 -10.49 22.52 2.35
CA ALA A 116 -9.12 22.62 1.83
C ALA A 116 -8.15 23.36 2.77
N LEU A 117 -8.64 24.22 3.67
CA LEU A 117 -7.83 24.90 4.69
C LEU A 117 -7.71 24.11 6.00
N GLY A 118 -8.28 22.90 6.07
CA GLY A 118 -8.23 22.05 7.27
C GLY A 118 -9.28 22.39 8.31
N PHE A 119 -10.21 23.33 8.04
CA PHE A 119 -11.36 23.57 8.90
C PHE A 119 -12.41 22.49 8.68
N GLU A 120 -13.05 22.06 9.77
CA GLU A 120 -14.21 21.20 9.69
C GLU A 120 -15.44 22.04 9.34
N ALA A 121 -16.14 21.67 8.29
CA ALA A 121 -17.38 22.30 7.88
C ALA A 121 -18.42 21.23 7.57
N ASN A 122 -19.69 21.58 7.81
CA ASN A 122 -20.79 20.69 7.45
C ASN A 122 -20.80 20.53 5.92
N ARG A 123 -20.85 19.27 5.45
CA ARG A 123 -20.87 18.94 4.03
C ARG A 123 -22.00 19.63 3.26
N ASP A 124 -23.14 19.79 3.90
CA ASP A 124 -24.32 20.41 3.30
C ASP A 124 -24.17 21.92 3.09
N GLN A 125 -23.22 22.53 3.79
CA GLN A 125 -22.88 23.97 3.67
C GLN A 125 -21.79 24.25 2.63
N GLN A 126 -21.19 23.19 2.05
CA GLN A 126 -20.13 23.34 1.08
C GLN A 126 -20.71 23.51 -0.33
N GLY A 127 -20.41 24.62 -0.98
CA GLY A 127 -20.73 24.86 -2.38
C GLY A 127 -19.89 24.02 -3.39
N SER A 128 -19.12 23.04 -2.90
CA SER A 128 -18.24 22.19 -3.70
C SER A 128 -18.53 20.72 -3.52
N THR A 129 -18.43 19.95 -4.61
CA THR A 129 -18.56 18.50 -4.54
C THR A 129 -17.30 17.87 -4.01
N SER A 130 -17.37 17.19 -2.87
CA SER A 130 -16.26 16.43 -2.29
C SER A 130 -16.59 14.93 -2.18
N SER A 131 -15.54 14.11 -2.05
CA SER A 131 -15.64 12.70 -1.67
C SER A 131 -14.72 12.45 -0.51
N SER A 132 -15.24 11.91 0.59
CA SER A 132 -14.48 11.52 1.77
C SER A 132 -14.26 10.02 1.79
N ILE A 133 -13.04 9.60 2.14
CA ILE A 133 -12.60 8.20 2.25
C ILE A 133 -11.98 8.04 3.64
N ASN A 134 -12.47 7.08 4.42
CA ASN A 134 -12.00 6.84 5.77
C ASN A 134 -10.77 5.93 5.81
N ALA A 135 -10.03 5.94 6.92
CA ALA A 135 -8.85 5.12 7.16
C ALA A 135 -9.09 3.62 6.91
N GLY A 136 -10.22 3.08 7.37
CA GLY A 136 -10.58 1.67 7.17
C GLY A 136 -10.68 1.28 5.70
N ASP A 137 -11.27 2.15 4.89
CA ASP A 137 -11.42 1.91 3.46
C ASP A 137 -10.08 2.02 2.73
N MET A 138 -9.18 2.90 3.19
CA MET A 138 -7.83 3.04 2.61
C MET A 138 -6.97 1.80 2.82
N THR A 139 -7.08 1.16 3.98
CA THR A 139 -6.17 0.07 4.37
C THR A 139 -6.73 -1.33 4.13
N ARG A 140 -8.02 -1.44 3.75
CA ARG A 140 -8.70 -2.74 3.54
C ARG A 140 -8.14 -3.53 2.36
N SER A 141 -7.73 -2.86 1.28
CA SER A 141 -7.20 -3.50 0.07
C SER A 141 -5.74 -3.97 0.21
N GLY A 142 -5.02 -3.58 1.28
CA GLY A 142 -3.62 -3.96 1.48
C GLY A 142 -2.65 -3.41 0.43
N GLU A 143 -3.03 -2.33 -0.27
CA GLU A 143 -2.21 -1.72 -1.31
C GLU A 143 -0.87 -1.20 -0.76
N SER A 144 0.20 -1.46 -1.48
CA SER A 144 1.56 -1.02 -1.12
C SER A 144 1.73 0.50 -1.18
N LEU A 145 1.02 1.15 -2.10
CA LEU A 145 1.13 2.57 -2.35
C LEU A 145 -0.15 3.31 -1.99
N MET A 146 -0.02 4.42 -1.25
CA MET A 146 -1.15 5.25 -0.82
C MET A 146 -2.02 5.72 -2.00
N ALA A 147 -1.41 6.09 -3.12
CA ALA A 147 -2.15 6.54 -4.30
C ALA A 147 -3.04 5.43 -4.87
N ASN A 148 -2.57 4.18 -4.89
CA ASN A 148 -3.34 3.04 -5.38
C ASN A 148 -4.54 2.74 -4.47
N SER A 149 -4.40 2.93 -3.16
CA SER A 149 -5.53 2.75 -2.24
C SER A 149 -6.70 3.72 -2.46
N LEU A 150 -6.52 4.79 -3.24
CA LEU A 150 -7.61 5.68 -3.67
C LEU A 150 -8.41 5.14 -4.86
N ALA A 151 -7.88 4.14 -5.57
CA ALA A 151 -8.55 3.60 -6.75
C ALA A 151 -9.94 3.05 -6.41
N ALA A 152 -10.93 3.42 -7.23
CA ALA A 152 -12.34 3.01 -7.10
C ALA A 152 -13.03 3.44 -5.78
N LYS A 153 -12.41 4.27 -4.92
CA LYS A 153 -12.99 4.70 -3.64
C LYS A 153 -13.58 6.12 -3.66
N ALA A 154 -13.25 6.89 -4.68
CA ALA A 154 -13.85 8.21 -4.90
C ALA A 154 -14.48 8.30 -6.28
N SER A 155 -15.69 8.81 -6.36
CA SER A 155 -16.38 9.01 -7.65
C SER A 155 -15.64 10.04 -8.51
N ASN A 156 -15.57 9.84 -9.83
CA ASN A 156 -14.91 10.72 -10.79
C ASN A 156 -13.40 10.93 -10.52
N VAL A 157 -12.75 9.98 -9.86
CA VAL A 157 -11.30 9.93 -9.65
C VAL A 157 -10.75 8.71 -10.36
N ILE A 158 -9.85 8.94 -11.30
CA ILE A 158 -9.15 7.91 -12.04
C ILE A 158 -7.74 7.82 -11.48
N VAL A 159 -7.36 6.63 -11.05
CA VAL A 159 -6.04 6.33 -10.49
C VAL A 159 -5.40 5.27 -11.37
N ASN A 160 -4.33 5.64 -12.07
CA ASN A 160 -3.61 4.75 -12.95
C ASN A 160 -2.14 4.67 -12.53
N PRO A 161 -1.64 3.50 -12.09
CA PRO A 161 -0.22 3.30 -11.92
C PRO A 161 0.50 3.40 -13.28
N SER A 162 1.70 3.96 -13.30
CA SER A 162 2.48 4.13 -14.54
C SER A 162 3.07 2.81 -15.04
N ALA A 163 3.32 1.88 -14.14
CA ALA A 163 3.79 0.52 -14.41
C ALA A 163 3.57 -0.38 -13.19
N GLY A 164 3.87 -1.68 -13.33
CA GLY A 164 3.86 -2.66 -12.24
C GLY A 164 5.15 -2.69 -11.40
N ASP A 165 6.09 -1.79 -11.64
CA ASP A 165 7.33 -1.73 -10.85
C ASP A 165 7.07 -1.34 -9.40
N PRO A 166 7.81 -1.90 -8.44
CA PRO A 166 7.79 -1.44 -7.06
C PRO A 166 8.04 0.08 -6.95
N GLY A 167 7.17 0.77 -6.21
CA GLY A 167 7.28 2.22 -6.02
C GLY A 167 7.00 3.08 -7.25
N ALA A 168 6.48 2.52 -8.35
CA ALA A 168 6.14 3.27 -9.56
C ALA A 168 5.19 4.44 -9.27
N SER A 169 5.30 5.52 -10.05
CA SER A 169 4.42 6.66 -9.93
C SER A 169 2.98 6.31 -10.30
N THR A 170 2.04 7.02 -9.69
CA THR A 170 0.63 6.87 -9.96
C THR A 170 0.06 8.19 -10.47
N SER A 171 -0.68 8.13 -11.57
CA SER A 171 -1.41 9.26 -12.12
C SER A 171 -2.79 9.33 -11.48
N ILE A 172 -3.10 10.46 -10.87
CA ILE A 172 -4.42 10.75 -10.31
C ILE A 172 -5.06 11.83 -11.17
N LYS A 173 -6.26 11.59 -11.69
CA LYS A 173 -7.04 12.56 -12.46
C LYS A 173 -8.42 12.71 -11.84
N ILE A 174 -8.85 13.94 -11.62
CA ILE A 174 -10.17 14.28 -11.08
C ILE A 174 -11.00 14.91 -12.20
N ARG A 175 -12.14 14.27 -12.54
CA ARG A 175 -13.04 14.70 -13.63
C ARG A 175 -12.41 14.74 -15.03
N GLY A 176 -11.30 14.02 -15.24
CA GLY A 176 -10.61 13.93 -16.53
C GLY A 176 -9.39 14.83 -16.69
N ALA A 177 -8.95 15.04 -17.92
CA ALA A 177 -7.82 15.89 -18.27
C ALA A 177 -8.29 17.32 -18.53
N ASN A 178 -7.66 18.29 -17.89
CA ASN A 178 -7.96 19.72 -18.02
C ASN A 178 -6.98 20.47 -18.93
N THR A 179 -5.83 19.86 -19.23
CA THR A 179 -4.79 20.48 -20.05
C THR A 179 -4.16 19.48 -21.00
N ILE A 180 -3.77 19.95 -22.18
CA ILE A 180 -3.10 19.16 -23.20
C ILE A 180 -1.59 19.07 -22.94
N SER A 181 -0.98 20.18 -22.49
CA SER A 181 0.48 20.29 -22.35
C SER A 181 0.99 20.39 -20.91
N GLY A 182 0.11 20.62 -19.94
CA GLY A 182 0.45 20.75 -18.52
C GLY A 182 0.24 19.46 -17.71
N SER A 183 0.55 19.54 -16.41
CA SER A 183 0.23 18.46 -15.47
C SER A 183 -1.26 18.43 -15.18
N ASN A 184 -1.88 17.26 -15.30
CA ASN A 184 -3.26 17.01 -14.89
C ASN A 184 -3.36 16.44 -13.45
N GLN A 185 -2.26 16.41 -12.70
CA GLN A 185 -2.22 15.92 -11.32
C GLN A 185 -2.91 16.93 -10.37
N PRO A 186 -3.71 16.45 -9.40
CA PRO A 186 -4.28 17.31 -8.37
C PRO A 186 -3.20 17.83 -7.42
N LEU A 187 -3.49 18.91 -6.72
CA LEU A 187 -2.70 19.37 -5.60
C LEU A 187 -2.88 18.41 -4.41
N ILE A 188 -1.79 17.99 -3.81
CA ILE A 188 -1.81 17.14 -2.62
C ILE A 188 -1.54 18.00 -1.38
N ILE A 189 -2.38 17.86 -0.37
CA ILE A 189 -2.27 18.59 0.90
C ILE A 189 -2.22 17.56 2.02
N VAL A 190 -1.22 17.65 2.90
CA VAL A 190 -1.07 16.79 4.07
C VAL A 190 -1.11 17.65 5.32
N ASP A 191 -2.06 17.40 6.21
CA ASP A 191 -2.25 18.15 7.45
C ASP A 191 -2.24 19.67 7.24
N GLY A 192 -2.90 20.12 6.17
CA GLY A 192 -3.00 21.54 5.81
C GLY A 192 -1.80 22.12 5.05
N MET A 193 -0.74 21.33 4.81
CA MET A 193 0.44 21.78 4.07
C MET A 193 0.45 21.22 2.65
N PRO A 194 0.59 22.07 1.61
CA PRO A 194 0.73 21.61 0.24
C PRO A 194 2.07 20.93 0.04
N ILE A 195 2.05 19.70 -0.48
CA ILE A 195 3.26 18.93 -0.75
C ILE A 195 3.57 18.90 -2.25
N ASN A 196 4.85 18.85 -2.57
CA ASN A 196 5.29 18.59 -3.94
C ASN A 196 5.11 17.10 -4.26
N ASN A 197 4.29 16.81 -5.27
CA ASN A 197 4.09 15.47 -5.82
C ASN A 197 4.76 15.30 -7.19
N SER A 198 5.79 16.10 -7.51
CA SER A 198 6.52 15.94 -8.77
C SER A 198 7.11 14.52 -8.86
N THR A 199 7.10 14.00 -10.07
CA THR A 199 7.76 12.73 -10.37
C THR A 199 9.25 12.97 -10.55
N THR A 200 10.08 12.18 -9.87
CA THR A 200 11.51 12.19 -10.12
C THR A 200 11.79 11.33 -11.35
N TYR A 201 12.14 11.96 -12.46
CA TYR A 201 12.63 11.26 -13.64
C TYR A 201 14.06 10.78 -13.39
N GLY A 202 14.27 9.49 -13.43
CA GLY A 202 15.59 8.90 -13.55
C GLY A 202 16.07 9.00 -15.01
N GLY A 203 16.65 10.13 -15.39
CA GLY A 203 17.19 10.33 -16.74
C GLY A 203 16.40 11.34 -17.56
N GLY A 204 17.14 12.29 -18.11
CA GLY A 204 16.68 13.52 -18.73
C GLY A 204 15.52 13.40 -19.71
N ASN A 205 14.88 14.52 -19.94
CA ASN A 205 13.84 14.76 -20.94
C ASN A 205 14.29 14.32 -22.34
N ASN A 206 14.32 13.03 -22.61
CA ASN A 206 14.56 12.55 -23.95
C ASN A 206 13.24 12.34 -24.68
N ILE A 207 12.70 13.44 -25.17
CA ILE A 207 11.68 13.47 -26.24
C ILE A 207 12.13 12.64 -27.45
N THR A 208 13.41 12.32 -27.56
CA THR A 208 14.02 11.60 -28.68
C THR A 208 14.19 10.10 -28.45
N GLY A 209 13.57 9.48 -27.44
CA GLY A 209 13.66 8.04 -27.21
C GLY A 209 15.10 7.56 -26.95
N GLY A 210 15.85 8.33 -26.17
CA GLY A 210 17.25 8.02 -25.86
C GLY A 210 17.42 6.62 -25.29
N ARG A 211 18.57 6.04 -25.50
CA ARG A 211 18.94 4.68 -25.09
C ARG A 211 18.78 4.40 -23.59
N THR A 212 18.61 5.45 -22.80
CA THR A 212 18.45 5.42 -21.33
C THR A 212 17.03 5.74 -20.84
N GLY A 213 16.08 6.07 -21.74
CA GLY A 213 14.68 6.27 -21.40
C GLY A 213 13.97 4.94 -21.12
N GLY A 214 12.90 4.96 -20.34
CA GLY A 214 12.03 3.80 -20.13
C GLY A 214 12.06 3.17 -18.74
N ALA A 215 12.81 3.72 -17.79
CA ALA A 215 12.61 3.45 -16.38
C ALA A 215 11.40 4.26 -15.88
N THR A 216 10.57 3.65 -15.06
CA THR A 216 9.40 4.33 -14.48
C THR A 216 9.81 5.43 -13.51
N SER A 217 9.02 6.49 -13.43
CA SER A 217 9.21 7.54 -12.43
C SER A 217 8.59 7.15 -11.08
N GLN A 218 9.01 7.79 -10.01
CA GLN A 218 8.45 7.65 -8.67
C GLN A 218 7.77 8.96 -8.27
N SER A 219 6.55 8.91 -7.73
CA SER A 219 5.86 10.09 -7.23
C SER A 219 5.97 10.22 -5.71
N ARG A 220 5.97 11.48 -5.22
CA ARG A 220 6.19 11.78 -3.80
C ARG A 220 5.01 11.44 -2.89
N ILE A 221 3.83 11.19 -3.44
CA ILE A 221 2.69 10.69 -2.66
C ILE A 221 2.96 9.29 -2.10
N ASN A 222 3.83 8.52 -2.74
CA ASN A 222 4.23 7.18 -2.28
C ASN A 222 5.08 7.20 -1.00
N ASP A 223 5.60 8.36 -0.61
CA ASP A 223 6.34 8.52 0.64
C ASP A 223 5.42 8.50 1.88
N ILE A 224 4.08 8.64 1.68
CA ILE A 224 3.10 8.64 2.76
C ILE A 224 2.66 7.21 3.06
N ASN A 225 2.68 6.84 4.34
CA ASN A 225 2.16 5.55 4.79
C ASN A 225 0.62 5.61 4.89
N ALA A 226 -0.08 4.75 4.16
CA ALA A 226 -1.54 4.68 4.21
C ALA A 226 -2.09 4.35 5.61
N ASN A 227 -1.33 3.61 6.43
CA ASN A 227 -1.73 3.27 7.80
C ASN A 227 -1.67 4.45 8.78
N ASP A 228 -0.99 5.55 8.42
CA ASP A 228 -0.96 6.80 9.21
C ASP A 228 -2.12 7.74 8.88
N ILE A 229 -2.94 7.44 7.88
CA ILE A 229 -4.00 8.30 7.38
C ILE A 229 -5.28 8.07 8.19
N ALA A 230 -5.91 9.16 8.64
CA ALA A 230 -7.24 9.14 9.26
C ALA A 230 -8.34 9.25 8.20
N SER A 231 -8.17 10.17 7.25
CA SER A 231 -9.12 10.38 6.16
C SER A 231 -8.44 11.03 4.95
N VAL A 232 -9.03 10.78 3.79
CA VAL A 232 -8.67 11.49 2.55
C VAL A 232 -9.92 12.12 1.99
N GLU A 233 -9.85 13.40 1.70
CA GLU A 233 -10.91 14.14 1.05
C GLU A 233 -10.47 14.59 -0.34
N VAL A 234 -11.30 14.32 -1.34
CA VAL A 234 -11.07 14.71 -2.72
C VAL A 234 -12.02 15.85 -3.08
N LEU A 235 -11.47 17.06 -3.21
CA LEU A 235 -12.18 18.26 -3.60
C LEU A 235 -12.18 18.38 -5.14
N LYS A 236 -13.37 18.39 -5.74
CA LYS A 236 -13.55 18.27 -7.19
C LYS A 236 -13.93 19.61 -7.80
N GLY A 237 -13.08 20.13 -8.68
CA GLY A 237 -13.41 21.28 -9.52
C GLY A 237 -12.87 22.62 -9.02
N ALA A 238 -13.29 23.69 -9.69
CA ALA A 238 -12.74 25.05 -9.52
C ALA A 238 -13.00 25.66 -8.13
N SER A 239 -14.01 25.22 -7.41
CA SER A 239 -14.26 25.67 -6.03
C SER A 239 -13.13 25.30 -5.06
N ALA A 240 -12.45 24.19 -5.30
CA ALA A 240 -11.22 23.85 -4.57
C ALA A 240 -10.08 24.82 -4.90
N ALA A 241 -10.07 25.35 -6.12
CA ALA A 241 -9.06 26.33 -6.56
C ALA A 241 -9.21 27.68 -5.89
N ALA A 242 -10.41 28.05 -5.42
CA ALA A 242 -10.64 29.33 -4.73
C ALA A 242 -9.77 29.50 -3.48
N LEU A 243 -9.46 28.40 -2.80
CA LEU A 243 -8.64 28.41 -1.57
C LEU A 243 -7.14 28.27 -1.83
N TRP A 244 -6.74 27.60 -2.91
CA TRP A 244 -5.33 27.26 -3.19
C TRP A 244 -4.80 27.86 -4.50
N GLY A 245 -5.61 28.70 -5.15
CA GLY A 245 -5.28 29.38 -6.40
C GLY A 245 -5.13 28.42 -7.59
N SER A 246 -4.39 28.83 -8.61
CA SER A 246 -4.22 28.10 -9.88
C SER A 246 -3.61 26.71 -9.73
N ARG A 247 -2.86 26.44 -8.67
CA ARG A 247 -2.30 25.11 -8.38
C ARG A 247 -3.37 24.04 -8.15
N ALA A 248 -4.57 24.45 -7.72
CA ALA A 248 -5.68 23.55 -7.46
C ALA A 248 -6.66 23.42 -8.64
N ALA A 249 -6.32 23.92 -9.83
CA ALA A 249 -7.19 23.86 -11.02
C ALA A 249 -7.61 22.43 -11.41
N ASN A 250 -6.77 21.43 -11.12
CA ASN A 250 -7.04 20.02 -11.35
C ASN A 250 -7.70 19.29 -10.16
N GLY A 251 -8.19 20.04 -9.17
CA GLY A 251 -8.72 19.53 -7.92
C GLY A 251 -7.64 19.40 -6.83
N VAL A 252 -8.08 18.99 -5.64
CA VAL A 252 -7.24 18.85 -4.46
C VAL A 252 -7.51 17.52 -3.77
N VAL A 253 -6.46 16.84 -3.34
CA VAL A 253 -6.52 15.68 -2.44
C VAL A 253 -5.99 16.13 -1.08
N VAL A 254 -6.89 16.23 -0.09
CA VAL A 254 -6.57 16.59 1.29
C VAL A 254 -6.41 15.32 2.11
N ILE A 255 -5.26 15.14 2.71
CA ILE A 255 -4.91 13.99 3.54
C ILE A 255 -4.80 14.48 4.98
N LYS A 256 -5.62 13.92 5.86
CA LYS A 256 -5.54 14.11 7.31
C LYS A 256 -4.89 12.88 7.93
N THR A 257 -3.82 13.07 8.68
CA THR A 257 -3.18 11.97 9.40
C THR A 257 -3.86 11.73 10.75
N LYS A 258 -3.68 10.53 11.28
CA LYS A 258 -4.25 10.13 12.58
C LYS A 258 -3.73 11.02 13.71
N ASP A 259 -4.59 11.31 14.66
CA ASP A 259 -4.27 12.01 15.90
C ASP A 259 -4.19 11.02 17.07
N GLY A 260 -3.63 11.44 18.20
CA GLY A 260 -3.66 10.69 19.44
C GLY A 260 -5.09 10.63 20.01
N ALA A 261 -5.41 9.58 20.75
CA ALA A 261 -6.71 9.42 21.40
C ALA A 261 -6.76 10.26 22.69
N ALA A 262 -7.84 11.02 22.86
CA ALA A 262 -8.05 11.87 24.04
C ALA A 262 -8.62 11.13 25.26
N ALA A 263 -9.09 9.91 25.10
CA ALA A 263 -9.68 9.09 26.16
C ALA A 263 -9.26 7.63 26.02
N GLY A 264 -9.06 6.92 27.14
CA GLY A 264 -8.92 5.46 27.13
C GLY A 264 -7.49 4.92 27.28
N GLY A 265 -6.56 5.66 27.85
CA GLY A 265 -5.21 5.14 28.14
C GLY A 265 -4.33 4.96 26.87
N MET A 266 -3.23 4.26 27.04
CA MET A 266 -2.28 3.97 25.95
C MET A 266 -2.79 2.80 25.10
N LYS A 267 -2.92 3.04 23.77
CA LYS A 267 -3.26 2.01 22.79
C LYS A 267 -2.05 1.71 21.92
N MET A 268 -1.71 0.42 21.82
CA MET A 268 -0.68 -0.07 20.91
C MET A 268 -1.32 -0.90 19.81
N THR A 269 -0.85 -0.73 18.58
CA THR A 269 -1.32 -1.49 17.43
C THR A 269 -0.11 -1.93 16.61
N TYR A 270 -0.06 -3.20 16.26
CA TYR A 270 0.86 -3.75 15.30
C TYR A 270 0.08 -4.42 14.17
N LYS A 271 0.44 -4.10 12.94
CA LYS A 271 -0.14 -4.68 11.74
C LYS A 271 0.97 -5.16 10.83
N ARG A 272 0.89 -6.41 10.38
CA ARG A 272 1.74 -6.95 9.32
C ARG A 272 0.88 -7.28 8.10
N THR A 273 1.36 -6.89 6.94
CA THR A 273 0.79 -7.26 5.64
C THR A 273 1.88 -7.93 4.82
N GLU A 274 1.57 -9.06 4.21
CA GLU A 274 2.50 -9.80 3.37
C GLU A 274 1.76 -10.30 2.12
N SER A 275 2.38 -10.17 0.95
CA SER A 275 1.88 -10.73 -0.29
C SER A 275 3.01 -11.27 -1.16
N PHE A 276 2.65 -12.18 -2.07
CA PHE A 276 3.55 -12.77 -3.05
C PHE A 276 2.96 -12.54 -4.44
N ASP A 277 3.75 -11.94 -5.32
CA ASP A 277 3.33 -11.57 -6.65
C ASP A 277 4.02 -12.47 -7.67
N GLN A 278 3.25 -13.08 -8.58
CA GLN A 278 3.78 -13.93 -9.64
C GLN A 278 3.23 -13.50 -10.99
N VAL A 279 4.00 -13.77 -12.04
CA VAL A 279 3.50 -13.60 -13.41
C VAL A 279 2.39 -14.62 -13.63
N HIS A 280 1.17 -14.14 -13.85
CA HIS A 280 0.01 -14.99 -14.07
C HIS A 280 0.03 -15.64 -15.46
N GLU A 281 0.38 -14.85 -16.48
CA GLU A 281 0.38 -15.28 -17.86
C GLU A 281 1.58 -14.70 -18.59
N ARG A 282 2.22 -15.51 -19.41
CA ARG A 282 3.33 -15.08 -20.27
C ARG A 282 2.96 -15.17 -21.74
N ILE A 283 3.54 -14.30 -22.55
CA ILE A 283 3.39 -14.36 -23.99
C ILE A 283 4.02 -15.68 -24.47
N PRO A 284 3.30 -16.56 -25.19
CA PRO A 284 3.88 -17.76 -25.76
C PRO A 284 5.04 -17.40 -26.70
N MET A 285 6.17 -18.03 -26.47
CA MET A 285 7.36 -17.83 -27.30
C MET A 285 7.61 -19.07 -28.15
N GLN A 286 8.02 -18.85 -29.40
CA GLN A 286 8.36 -19.95 -30.28
C GLN A 286 9.72 -20.56 -29.87
N ASP A 287 9.87 -21.87 -30.04
CA ASP A 287 11.09 -22.67 -29.81
C ASP A 287 11.43 -23.60 -30.96
N THR A 288 10.72 -23.43 -32.10
CA THR A 288 10.82 -24.29 -33.29
C THR A 288 11.98 -23.89 -34.17
N TRP A 289 12.20 -22.56 -34.37
CA TRP A 289 13.18 -22.02 -35.29
C TRP A 289 14.32 -21.34 -34.52
N GLY A 290 15.56 -21.72 -34.87
CA GLY A 290 16.77 -21.15 -34.28
C GLY A 290 17.10 -19.74 -34.79
N GLN A 291 18.18 -19.18 -34.26
CA GLN A 291 18.74 -17.91 -34.73
C GLN A 291 19.13 -18.03 -36.19
N GLY A 292 18.86 -17.00 -36.99
CA GLY A 292 19.23 -16.95 -38.40
C GLY A 292 18.11 -16.48 -39.30
N ARG A 293 18.29 -16.69 -40.59
CA ARG A 293 17.39 -16.19 -41.64
C ARG A 293 17.23 -17.21 -42.73
N SER A 294 16.07 -17.19 -43.42
CA SER A 294 15.79 -17.97 -44.62
C SER A 294 16.02 -19.49 -44.45
N GLY A 295 15.68 -20.03 -43.30
CA GLY A 295 15.80 -21.47 -43.03
C GLY A 295 17.23 -21.93 -42.73
N LYS A 296 18.16 -21.01 -42.46
CA LYS A 296 19.54 -21.33 -42.14
C LYS A 296 19.97 -20.67 -40.85
N TRP A 297 20.60 -21.45 -40.00
CA TRP A 297 21.22 -20.91 -38.80
C TRP A 297 22.31 -19.88 -39.18
N GLY A 298 22.44 -18.84 -38.37
CA GLY A 298 23.46 -17.82 -38.59
C GLY A 298 23.43 -16.75 -37.51
N THR A 299 24.35 -15.79 -37.58
CA THR A 299 24.54 -14.71 -36.60
C THR A 299 23.63 -13.50 -36.82
N GLN A 300 22.65 -13.61 -37.69
CA GLN A 300 21.65 -12.58 -37.94
C GLN A 300 20.73 -12.40 -36.71
N ALA A 301 20.07 -11.27 -36.69
CA ALA A 301 19.25 -10.86 -35.55
C ALA A 301 17.85 -11.47 -35.53
N GLU A 302 17.52 -12.30 -36.48
CA GLU A 302 16.20 -12.91 -36.64
C GLU A 302 16.17 -14.33 -36.06
N SER A 303 14.98 -14.82 -35.76
CA SER A 303 14.70 -16.19 -35.30
C SER A 303 13.91 -16.97 -36.38
N TRP A 304 14.37 -16.90 -37.61
CA TRP A 304 13.86 -17.61 -38.78
C TRP A 304 14.99 -18.42 -39.46
N GLY A 305 15.88 -18.99 -38.62
CA GLY A 305 16.95 -19.85 -39.02
C GLY A 305 16.47 -21.25 -39.43
N ASP A 306 17.25 -22.25 -39.09
CA ASP A 306 16.89 -23.65 -39.29
C ASP A 306 15.89 -24.14 -38.26
N LYS A 307 15.21 -25.24 -38.54
CA LYS A 307 14.39 -25.93 -37.56
C LYS A 307 15.30 -26.66 -36.57
N ILE A 308 15.15 -26.32 -35.28
CA ILE A 308 15.93 -26.90 -34.18
C ILE A 308 15.77 -28.42 -34.11
N SER A 309 14.56 -28.94 -34.37
CA SER A 309 14.27 -30.37 -34.35
C SER A 309 14.99 -31.18 -35.44
N GLU A 310 15.36 -30.52 -36.56
CA GLU A 310 16.02 -31.15 -37.71
C GLU A 310 17.55 -31.18 -37.56
N ARG A 311 18.13 -30.51 -36.57
CA ARG A 311 19.56 -30.55 -36.25
C ARG A 311 19.98 -31.96 -35.87
N THR A 312 21.26 -32.30 -36.08
CA THR A 312 21.80 -33.62 -35.74
C THR A 312 21.75 -33.95 -34.25
N GLY A 313 21.86 -32.93 -33.39
CA GLY A 313 22.06 -33.07 -31.97
C GLY A 313 23.56 -33.18 -31.61
N GLY A 314 23.86 -33.06 -30.34
CA GLY A 314 25.24 -33.07 -29.85
C GLY A 314 25.92 -31.71 -29.90
N ALA A 315 27.25 -31.69 -29.88
CA ALA A 315 28.05 -30.48 -29.82
C ALA A 315 28.08 -29.75 -31.17
N ASP A 316 28.06 -28.41 -31.11
CA ASP A 316 28.25 -27.58 -32.28
C ASP A 316 29.69 -27.74 -32.82
N VAL A 317 29.87 -27.67 -34.15
CA VAL A 317 31.20 -27.60 -34.77
C VAL A 317 31.69 -26.16 -34.68
N VAL A 318 32.89 -25.97 -34.15
CA VAL A 318 33.43 -24.64 -33.86
C VAL A 318 34.80 -24.42 -34.51
N ASP A 319 35.08 -23.18 -34.86
CA ASP A 319 36.42 -22.73 -35.31
C ASP A 319 37.10 -21.97 -34.15
N THR A 320 38.06 -22.62 -33.50
CA THR A 320 38.82 -22.06 -32.39
C THR A 320 39.86 -21.03 -32.80
N SER A 321 40.17 -20.90 -34.11
CA SER A 321 41.06 -19.86 -34.63
C SER A 321 40.41 -18.49 -34.81
N LYS A 322 39.07 -18.45 -34.72
CA LYS A 322 38.25 -17.25 -34.85
C LYS A 322 38.00 -16.60 -33.47
N PRO A 323 37.52 -15.36 -33.45
CA PRO A 323 37.14 -14.71 -32.20
C PRO A 323 36.17 -15.54 -31.35
N TYR A 324 36.36 -15.49 -30.05
CA TYR A 324 35.55 -16.21 -29.09
C TYR A 324 35.20 -15.33 -27.88
N PHE A 325 34.23 -15.76 -27.10
CA PHE A 325 33.78 -15.11 -25.88
C PHE A 325 33.94 -16.06 -24.68
N VAL A 326 34.45 -15.52 -23.56
CA VAL A 326 34.49 -16.22 -22.27
C VAL A 326 33.64 -15.45 -21.27
N SER A 327 32.70 -16.13 -20.58
CA SER A 327 31.90 -15.50 -19.53
C SER A 327 32.80 -15.00 -18.40
N GLU A 328 32.31 -13.99 -17.63
CA GLU A 328 33.09 -13.36 -16.56
C GLU A 328 33.48 -14.35 -15.45
N ASP A 329 32.64 -15.35 -15.20
CA ASP A 329 32.88 -16.44 -14.25
C ASP A 329 33.73 -17.59 -14.79
N GLY A 330 34.12 -17.52 -16.08
CA GLY A 330 34.92 -18.55 -16.76
C GLY A 330 34.17 -19.87 -17.00
N THR A 331 32.89 -19.98 -16.69
CA THR A 331 32.13 -21.24 -16.78
C THR A 331 31.64 -21.54 -18.20
N PHE A 332 31.57 -20.52 -19.04
CA PHE A 332 31.07 -20.64 -20.42
C PHE A 332 32.05 -20.02 -21.42
N THR A 333 32.38 -20.79 -22.45
CA THR A 333 33.14 -20.30 -23.58
C THR A 333 32.38 -20.55 -24.88
N GLN A 334 32.20 -19.51 -25.67
CA GLN A 334 31.56 -19.58 -26.96
C GLN A 334 32.57 -19.29 -28.07
N TYR A 335 32.90 -20.30 -28.81
CA TYR A 335 33.69 -20.15 -30.04
C TYR A 335 32.80 -19.78 -31.22
N THR A 336 33.42 -19.40 -32.34
CA THR A 336 32.72 -19.20 -33.60
C THR A 336 32.17 -20.53 -34.11
N ILE A 337 30.85 -20.65 -34.17
CA ILE A 337 30.15 -21.85 -34.64
C ILE A 337 30.16 -21.85 -36.17
N THR A 338 30.61 -22.97 -36.77
CA THR A 338 30.59 -23.21 -38.21
C THR A 338 29.44 -24.11 -38.62
N GLU A 339 28.99 -25.02 -37.72
CA GLU A 339 27.81 -25.86 -37.91
C GLU A 339 27.06 -25.98 -36.61
N LYS A 340 25.78 -25.63 -36.64
CA LYS A 340 24.89 -25.66 -35.44
C LYS A 340 24.23 -27.03 -35.33
N ASN A 341 24.63 -27.79 -34.35
CA ASN A 341 24.13 -29.16 -34.10
C ASN A 341 23.23 -29.28 -32.89
N SER A 342 23.45 -28.45 -31.86
CA SER A 342 22.70 -28.49 -30.62
C SER A 342 21.21 -28.20 -30.84
N LYS A 343 20.35 -29.03 -30.22
CA LYS A 343 18.88 -28.87 -30.16
C LYS A 343 18.40 -28.14 -28.91
N GLU A 344 19.33 -27.69 -28.09
CA GLU A 344 18.97 -27.00 -26.84
C GLU A 344 18.26 -25.67 -27.10
N THR A 345 17.23 -25.42 -26.31
CA THR A 345 16.50 -24.15 -26.27
C THR A 345 16.54 -23.57 -24.86
N TYR A 346 16.58 -22.26 -24.79
CA TYR A 346 16.76 -21.52 -23.54
C TYR A 346 15.58 -20.58 -23.22
N VAL A 347 14.43 -20.80 -23.86
CA VAL A 347 13.26 -19.93 -23.72
C VAL A 347 12.84 -19.80 -22.25
N ASP A 348 12.65 -20.95 -21.57
CA ASP A 348 12.25 -20.97 -20.16
C ASP A 348 13.38 -20.48 -19.25
N LYS A 349 14.62 -20.90 -19.50
CA LYS A 349 15.78 -20.44 -18.74
C LYS A 349 15.97 -18.93 -18.82
N ASN A 350 15.79 -18.34 -20.00
CA ASN A 350 15.87 -16.90 -20.20
C ASN A 350 14.74 -16.15 -19.50
N TRP A 351 13.54 -16.73 -19.48
CA TRP A 351 12.40 -16.20 -18.75
C TRP A 351 12.66 -16.20 -17.24
N ASP A 352 13.06 -17.34 -16.68
CA ASP A 352 13.31 -17.51 -15.26
C ASP A 352 14.52 -16.68 -14.78
N ALA A 353 15.46 -16.36 -15.66
CA ALA A 353 16.57 -15.46 -15.36
C ALA A 353 16.13 -13.99 -15.21
N VAL A 354 14.97 -13.62 -15.76
CA VAL A 354 14.40 -12.26 -15.70
C VAL A 354 13.36 -12.14 -14.61
N PHE A 355 12.47 -13.12 -14.48
CA PHE A 355 11.34 -13.09 -13.57
C PHE A 355 11.57 -13.90 -12.31
N GLN A 356 10.90 -13.49 -11.26
CA GLN A 356 10.89 -14.16 -9.95
C GLN A 356 9.52 -13.99 -9.29
N THR A 357 9.29 -14.72 -8.21
CA THR A 357 8.19 -14.38 -7.30
C THR A 357 8.58 -13.11 -6.54
N GLY A 358 7.82 -12.05 -6.72
CA GLY A 358 7.93 -10.83 -5.95
C GLY A 358 7.41 -11.05 -4.53
N ARG A 359 7.95 -10.33 -3.56
CA ARG A 359 7.51 -10.37 -2.16
C ARG A 359 7.28 -8.96 -1.66
N PHE A 360 6.13 -8.75 -1.07
CA PHE A 360 5.78 -7.53 -0.36
C PHE A 360 5.63 -7.81 1.12
N THR A 361 6.25 -7.01 1.97
CA THR A 361 6.05 -7.02 3.42
C THR A 361 5.92 -5.60 3.92
N GLN A 362 4.92 -5.37 4.77
CA GLN A 362 4.75 -4.11 5.46
C GLN A 362 4.44 -4.38 6.93
N ASP A 363 5.26 -3.81 7.80
CA ASP A 363 5.11 -3.83 9.25
C ASP A 363 4.82 -2.42 9.73
N ASP A 364 3.68 -2.23 10.42
CA ASP A 364 3.26 -0.95 10.97
C ASP A 364 3.06 -1.08 12.47
N PHE A 365 3.77 -0.27 13.23
CA PHE A 365 3.65 -0.15 14.67
C PHE A 365 3.15 1.23 15.04
N GLN A 366 2.14 1.32 15.89
CA GLN A 366 1.55 2.57 16.32
C GLN A 366 1.29 2.56 17.83
N VAL A 367 1.63 3.66 18.50
CA VAL A 367 1.31 3.92 19.90
C VAL A 367 0.58 5.25 19.95
N SER A 368 -0.59 5.28 20.57
CA SER A 368 -1.36 6.50 20.78
C SER A 368 -1.92 6.54 22.19
N GLY A 369 -2.14 7.75 22.71
CA GLY A 369 -2.70 7.94 24.02
C GLY A 369 -2.85 9.41 24.35
N GLY A 370 -3.30 9.68 25.56
CA GLY A 370 -3.45 11.04 26.05
C GLY A 370 -4.62 11.20 26.99
N ASP A 371 -4.92 12.45 27.27
CA ASP A 371 -6.03 12.90 28.08
C ASP A 371 -6.70 14.14 27.44
N ALA A 372 -7.61 14.78 28.14
CA ALA A 372 -8.32 15.97 27.65
C ALA A 372 -7.39 17.17 27.37
N THR A 373 -6.17 17.18 27.92
CA THR A 373 -5.21 18.28 27.81
C THR A 373 -4.08 18.01 26.83
N LYS A 374 -3.74 16.75 26.62
CA LYS A 374 -2.65 16.33 25.74
C LYS A 374 -2.95 15.02 25.06
N THR A 375 -2.66 14.93 23.79
CA THR A 375 -2.69 13.67 23.05
C THR A 375 -1.40 13.47 22.28
N TYR A 376 -1.03 12.22 22.06
CA TYR A 376 0.13 11.85 21.28
C TYR A 376 -0.15 10.62 20.42
N LEU A 377 0.51 10.58 19.27
CA LEU A 377 0.58 9.42 18.41
C LEU A 377 2.00 9.30 17.88
N PHE A 378 2.60 8.16 18.08
CA PHE A 378 3.83 7.75 17.44
C PHE A 378 3.55 6.58 16.51
N SER A 379 4.09 6.60 15.30
CA SER A 379 4.05 5.45 14.39
C SER A 379 5.40 5.21 13.74
N TYR A 380 5.67 3.94 13.46
CA TYR A 380 6.76 3.45 12.64
C TYR A 380 6.22 2.45 11.64
N GLY A 381 6.47 2.70 10.36
CA GLY A 381 6.10 1.80 9.28
C GLY A 381 7.32 1.40 8.47
N ARG A 382 7.49 0.11 8.21
CA ARG A 382 8.54 -0.45 7.38
C ARG A 382 7.93 -1.24 6.23
N LEU A 383 8.20 -0.82 4.99
CA LEU A 383 7.79 -1.51 3.78
C LEU A 383 9.03 -2.02 3.05
N ARG A 384 8.96 -3.27 2.61
CA ARG A 384 9.93 -3.91 1.73
C ARG A 384 9.18 -4.61 0.62
N GLN A 385 9.52 -4.30 -0.61
CA GLN A 385 8.89 -4.87 -1.80
C GLN A 385 9.94 -5.23 -2.84
N ASP A 386 10.09 -6.53 -3.09
CA ASP A 386 10.79 -7.05 -4.25
C ASP A 386 9.79 -7.24 -5.38
N GLY A 387 10.12 -6.77 -6.58
CA GLY A 387 9.24 -6.92 -7.74
C GLY A 387 9.35 -8.29 -8.41
N ILE A 388 8.44 -8.54 -9.34
CA ILE A 388 8.46 -9.75 -10.17
C ILE A 388 9.63 -9.78 -11.16
N ILE A 389 10.24 -8.63 -11.46
CA ILE A 389 11.48 -8.53 -12.22
C ILE A 389 12.65 -8.56 -11.23
N ARG A 390 13.63 -9.41 -11.48
CA ARG A 390 14.80 -9.52 -10.60
C ARG A 390 15.50 -8.17 -10.43
N ASP A 391 16.06 -7.94 -9.24
CA ASP A 391 16.74 -6.71 -8.82
C ASP A 391 15.87 -5.44 -8.81
N SER A 392 14.55 -5.53 -9.12
CA SER A 392 13.64 -4.42 -8.89
C SER A 392 13.14 -4.44 -7.45
N PHE A 393 13.20 -3.30 -6.76
CA PHE A 393 12.74 -3.21 -5.39
C PHE A 393 12.29 -1.80 -5.00
N TYR A 394 11.49 -1.72 -3.95
CA TYR A 394 11.12 -0.47 -3.26
C TYR A 394 11.07 -0.70 -1.76
N ASP A 395 11.89 0.05 -1.04
CA ASP A 395 11.98 0.06 0.41
C ASP A 395 11.56 1.40 0.95
N ARG A 396 10.81 1.41 2.07
CA ARG A 396 10.39 2.65 2.74
C ARG A 396 10.34 2.44 4.25
N ASP A 397 10.93 3.36 4.98
CA ASP A 397 10.80 3.48 6.42
C ASP A 397 10.13 4.83 6.73
N ASN A 398 9.04 4.82 7.49
CA ASN A 398 8.28 6.00 7.89
C ASN A 398 8.31 6.13 9.42
N PHE A 399 8.58 7.33 9.91
CA PHE A 399 8.42 7.71 11.30
C PHE A 399 7.45 8.88 11.38
N ARG A 400 6.52 8.83 12.33
CA ARG A 400 5.58 9.92 12.57
C ARG A 400 5.40 10.17 14.06
N LEU A 401 5.35 11.45 14.40
CA LEU A 401 5.01 11.93 15.73
C LEU A 401 3.97 13.04 15.60
N ASN A 402 2.78 12.80 16.10
CA ASN A 402 1.70 13.79 16.16
C ASN A 402 1.38 14.05 17.64
N THR A 403 1.33 15.31 18.01
CA THR A 403 1.03 15.76 19.38
C THR A 403 0.04 16.90 19.36
N LYS A 404 -0.85 16.93 20.35
CA LYS A 404 -1.76 18.03 20.57
C LYS A 404 -1.75 18.39 22.06
N PHE A 405 -1.62 19.67 22.36
CA PHE A 405 -1.59 20.22 23.71
C PHE A 405 -2.62 21.33 23.86
N LYS A 406 -3.49 21.22 24.83
CA LYS A 406 -4.37 22.30 25.27
C LYS A 406 -3.58 23.10 26.32
N LEU A 407 -2.96 24.19 25.90
CA LEU A 407 -2.13 25.04 26.77
C LEU A 407 -2.98 25.86 27.75
N SER A 408 -4.19 26.23 27.31
CA SER A 408 -5.23 26.84 28.14
C SER A 408 -6.60 26.57 27.51
N ASP A 409 -7.69 27.01 28.14
CA ASP A 409 -9.03 26.89 27.54
C ASP A 409 -9.16 27.65 26.22
N LYS A 410 -8.27 28.63 25.97
CA LYS A 410 -8.28 29.45 24.76
C LYS A 410 -7.19 29.10 23.75
N VAL A 411 -6.18 28.30 24.12
CA VAL A 411 -5.03 28.02 23.26
C VAL A 411 -4.79 26.52 23.15
N THR A 412 -4.84 26.03 21.92
CA THR A 412 -4.47 24.66 21.58
C THR A 412 -3.32 24.68 20.57
N MET A 413 -2.29 23.86 20.79
CA MET A 413 -1.16 23.67 19.89
C MET A 413 -1.16 22.25 19.37
N THR A 414 -1.08 22.08 18.04
CA THR A 414 -0.94 20.80 17.36
C THR A 414 0.35 20.79 16.58
N SER A 415 1.18 19.78 16.78
CA SER A 415 2.42 19.57 16.05
C SER A 415 2.42 18.18 15.42
N LYS A 416 2.66 18.12 14.12
CA LYS A 416 2.72 16.89 13.34
C LYS A 416 4.02 16.86 12.58
N ALA A 417 4.79 15.79 12.75
CA ALA A 417 6.05 15.57 12.07
C ALA A 417 6.10 14.16 11.49
N GLY A 418 6.47 14.05 10.22
CA GLY A 418 6.65 12.78 9.54
C GLY A 418 7.98 12.77 8.79
N TYR A 419 8.82 11.78 9.06
CA TYR A 419 10.05 11.52 8.34
C TYR A 419 9.94 10.24 7.54
N THR A 420 10.35 10.28 6.29
CA THR A 420 10.37 9.14 5.38
C THR A 420 11.75 8.98 4.78
N TYR A 421 12.27 7.78 4.86
CA TYR A 421 13.39 7.31 4.05
C TYR A 421 12.89 6.29 3.05
N SER A 422 13.19 6.46 1.76
CA SER A 422 12.88 5.44 0.76
C SER A 422 14.05 5.20 -0.18
N ASN A 423 14.21 3.95 -0.60
CA ASN A 423 15.20 3.51 -1.58
C ASN A 423 14.53 2.58 -2.60
N SER A 424 14.93 2.68 -3.85
CA SER A 424 14.36 1.85 -4.92
C SER A 424 15.35 1.62 -6.04
N ASN A 425 15.20 0.49 -6.72
CA ASN A 425 15.79 0.24 -8.03
C ASN A 425 14.70 -0.15 -9.01
N ARG A 426 14.63 0.53 -10.13
CA ARG A 426 13.63 0.31 -11.19
C ARG A 426 14.32 -0.11 -12.46
N ILE A 427 13.82 -1.16 -13.05
CA ILE A 427 14.42 -1.74 -14.25
C ILE A 427 13.90 -1.04 -15.50
N GLN A 428 14.77 -0.79 -16.45
CA GLN A 428 14.41 -0.19 -17.73
C GLN A 428 13.54 -1.15 -18.56
N GLN A 429 12.27 -0.85 -18.72
CA GLN A 429 11.31 -1.73 -19.40
C GLN A 429 11.05 -1.34 -20.83
N SER A 430 10.91 -0.05 -21.12
CA SER A 430 10.49 0.47 -22.42
C SER A 430 11.61 1.20 -23.14
N SER A 431 12.31 0.50 -24.01
CA SER A 431 13.27 1.07 -24.97
C SER A 431 13.44 0.10 -26.13
N ASN A 432 13.54 0.61 -27.34
CA ASN A 432 13.78 -0.23 -28.50
C ASN A 432 15.12 -0.98 -28.45
N THR A 433 16.12 -0.42 -27.79
CA THR A 433 17.48 -1.01 -27.74
C THR A 433 17.81 -1.64 -26.39
N ALA A 434 17.29 -1.08 -25.29
CA ALA A 434 17.65 -1.48 -23.94
C ALA A 434 16.47 -1.96 -23.09
N GLY A 435 15.24 -1.98 -23.64
CA GLY A 435 14.05 -2.43 -22.92
C GLY A 435 14.10 -3.91 -22.62
N LEU A 436 13.85 -4.24 -21.35
CA LEU A 436 13.93 -5.59 -20.81
C LEU A 436 13.04 -6.59 -21.56
N LEU A 437 11.72 -6.30 -21.61
CA LEU A 437 10.75 -7.22 -22.22
C LEU A 437 11.00 -7.42 -23.71
N LEU A 438 11.29 -6.32 -24.41
CA LEU A 438 11.57 -6.40 -25.84
C LEU A 438 12.86 -7.17 -26.13
N GLY A 439 13.89 -7.02 -25.29
CA GLY A 439 15.12 -7.80 -25.37
C GLY A 439 14.86 -9.30 -25.16
N LEU A 440 14.02 -9.64 -24.17
CA LEU A 440 13.64 -11.02 -23.90
C LEU A 440 12.86 -11.65 -25.05
N LEU A 441 11.80 -10.96 -25.54
CA LEU A 441 10.95 -11.45 -26.63
C LEU A 441 11.68 -11.57 -27.97
N ARG A 442 12.73 -10.78 -28.19
CA ARG A 442 13.55 -10.82 -29.41
C ARG A 442 14.68 -11.83 -29.35
N THR A 443 15.01 -12.35 -28.18
CA THR A 443 16.11 -13.35 -28.07
C THR A 443 15.71 -14.63 -28.80
N ALA A 444 16.61 -15.12 -29.64
CA ALA A 444 16.41 -16.40 -30.31
C ALA A 444 16.34 -17.55 -29.29
N PRO A 445 15.50 -18.57 -29.52
CA PRO A 445 15.29 -19.64 -28.54
C PRO A 445 16.55 -20.45 -28.22
N ASP A 446 17.48 -20.55 -29.14
CA ASP A 446 18.77 -21.25 -29.01
C ASP A 446 19.91 -20.35 -28.47
N PHE A 447 19.59 -19.16 -27.95
CA PHE A 447 20.54 -18.25 -27.33
C PHE A 447 20.32 -18.14 -25.83
N ASP A 448 21.31 -18.52 -25.03
CA ASP A 448 21.31 -18.39 -23.58
C ASP A 448 21.75 -16.99 -23.17
N ASN A 449 20.83 -16.23 -22.50
CA ASN A 449 21.10 -14.89 -22.01
C ASN A 449 21.87 -14.86 -20.69
N THR A 450 22.01 -15.99 -19.97
CA THR A 450 22.56 -15.99 -18.60
C THR A 450 24.00 -15.56 -18.52
N HIS A 451 24.78 -15.87 -19.55
CA HIS A 451 26.19 -15.44 -19.69
C HIS A 451 26.29 -14.08 -20.38
N TYR A 452 25.73 -13.03 -19.74
CA TYR A 452 25.49 -11.73 -20.35
C TYR A 452 26.72 -10.81 -20.45
N ARG A 453 27.78 -11.10 -19.67
CA ARG A 453 29.01 -10.30 -19.55
C ARG A 453 30.25 -11.19 -19.55
N GLY A 454 31.32 -10.68 -20.15
CA GLY A 454 32.56 -11.43 -20.18
C GLY A 454 33.64 -10.76 -21.04
N THR A 455 34.58 -11.56 -21.54
CA THR A 455 35.72 -11.14 -22.33
C THR A 455 35.59 -11.65 -23.76
N TYR A 456 35.67 -10.76 -24.74
CA TYR A 456 35.89 -11.13 -26.14
C TYR A 456 37.38 -11.23 -26.42
N VAL A 457 37.76 -12.29 -27.08
CA VAL A 457 39.14 -12.49 -27.54
C VAL A 457 39.15 -12.50 -29.07
N SER A 458 39.95 -11.63 -29.68
CA SER A 458 40.03 -11.50 -31.13
C SER A 458 41.44 -11.12 -31.53
N GLY A 459 42.07 -11.92 -32.39
CA GLY A 459 43.42 -11.66 -32.87
C GLY A 459 44.47 -11.54 -31.76
N GLY A 460 44.34 -12.31 -30.67
CA GLY A 460 45.23 -12.25 -29.52
C GLY A 460 44.97 -11.07 -28.57
N THR A 461 43.94 -10.24 -28.85
CA THR A 461 43.57 -9.11 -28.00
C THR A 461 42.33 -9.47 -27.16
N GLU A 462 42.40 -9.18 -25.86
CA GLU A 462 41.29 -9.38 -24.93
C GLU A 462 40.53 -8.08 -24.70
N TYR A 463 39.21 -8.15 -24.80
CA TYR A 463 38.27 -7.06 -24.51
C TYR A 463 37.38 -7.44 -23.35
N THR A 464 37.76 -7.06 -22.13
CA THR A 464 37.09 -7.43 -20.89
C THR A 464 35.81 -6.62 -20.64
N GLY A 465 34.91 -7.14 -19.77
CA GLY A 465 33.67 -6.46 -19.36
C GLY A 465 32.70 -6.21 -20.51
N ARG A 466 32.73 -7.03 -21.55
CA ARG A 466 31.89 -6.86 -22.73
C ARG A 466 30.51 -7.48 -22.54
N HIS A 467 29.53 -6.79 -23.08
CA HIS A 467 28.17 -7.21 -23.17
C HIS A 467 27.97 -8.29 -24.24
N ARG A 468 27.36 -9.43 -23.85
CA ARG A 468 27.02 -10.51 -24.81
C ARG A 468 25.53 -10.44 -25.12
N ALA A 469 25.19 -10.17 -26.36
CA ALA A 469 23.80 -10.16 -26.84
C ALA A 469 23.70 -11.00 -28.11
N TYR A 470 22.54 -11.60 -28.35
CA TYR A 470 22.34 -12.48 -29.52
C TYR A 470 22.55 -11.77 -30.87
N ARG A 471 22.28 -10.45 -30.92
CA ARG A 471 22.51 -9.64 -32.14
C ARG A 471 23.97 -9.22 -32.37
N ARG A 472 24.83 -9.37 -31.37
CA ARG A 472 26.27 -9.14 -31.47
C ARG A 472 27.01 -10.41 -31.18
N TYR A 473 26.76 -11.39 -31.98
CA TYR A 473 27.48 -12.63 -31.90
C TYR A 473 28.97 -12.40 -32.17
N LEU A 474 29.82 -12.68 -31.19
CA LEU A 474 31.28 -12.61 -31.28
C LEU A 474 31.83 -11.30 -31.86
N GLY A 475 31.41 -10.16 -31.34
CA GLY A 475 31.98 -8.88 -31.70
C GLY A 475 31.52 -8.31 -33.05
N GLY A 476 30.37 -8.77 -33.55
CA GLY A 476 29.77 -8.35 -34.80
C GLY A 476 29.76 -6.85 -35.07
N SER A 477 29.49 -6.46 -36.30
CA SER A 477 29.55 -5.11 -36.85
C SER A 477 29.03 -4.02 -35.92
N SER A 478 29.81 -2.97 -35.74
CA SER A 478 29.41 -1.74 -35.03
C SER A 478 28.23 -0.99 -35.67
N THR A 479 27.88 -1.35 -36.92
CA THR A 479 26.80 -0.72 -37.68
C THR A 479 25.41 -1.26 -37.36
N ASN A 480 25.30 -2.45 -36.77
CA ASN A 480 24.01 -2.99 -36.33
C ASN A 480 23.64 -2.48 -34.95
N PRO A 481 22.39 -2.00 -34.72
CA PRO A 481 21.97 -1.61 -33.41
C PRO A 481 22.10 -2.78 -32.44
N ILE A 482 22.75 -2.52 -31.31
CA ILE A 482 22.89 -3.51 -30.26
C ILE A 482 21.57 -3.46 -29.48
N TYR A 483 20.93 -4.61 -29.40
CA TYR A 483 19.87 -4.80 -28.42
C TYR A 483 20.48 -5.37 -27.15
N ASN A 484 20.15 -4.80 -26.02
CA ASN A 484 20.69 -5.30 -24.78
C ASN A 484 20.21 -6.73 -24.50
N ASN A 485 21.12 -7.52 -23.96
CA ASN A 485 20.75 -8.73 -23.27
C ASN A 485 19.87 -8.33 -22.06
N PRO A 486 18.71 -8.97 -21.82
CA PRO A 486 17.82 -8.63 -20.71
C PRO A 486 18.53 -8.61 -19.36
N ILE A 487 19.44 -9.56 -19.13
CA ILE A 487 20.17 -9.67 -17.86
C ILE A 487 21.20 -8.54 -17.71
N TRP A 488 21.81 -8.10 -18.81
CA TRP A 488 22.63 -6.89 -18.80
C TRP A 488 21.82 -5.66 -18.36
N THR A 489 20.60 -5.52 -18.89
CA THR A 489 19.71 -4.42 -18.49
C THR A 489 19.39 -4.47 -16.99
N ILE A 490 19.15 -5.65 -16.42
CA ILE A 490 18.88 -5.83 -14.99
C ILE A 490 20.12 -5.51 -14.15
N LYS A 491 21.28 -6.04 -14.55
CA LYS A 491 22.49 -6.02 -13.71
C LYS A 491 23.32 -4.74 -13.84
N GLU A 492 23.40 -4.18 -15.05
CA GLU A 492 24.32 -3.09 -15.36
C GLU A 492 23.61 -1.73 -15.52
N GLN A 493 22.32 -1.72 -15.90
CA GLN A 493 21.58 -0.48 -16.10
C GLN A 493 20.68 -0.17 -14.88
N LYS A 494 21.31 0.16 -13.76
CA LYS A 494 20.59 0.46 -12.52
C LYS A 494 19.99 1.86 -12.53
N SER A 495 18.73 1.96 -12.12
CA SER A 495 18.02 3.23 -11.92
C SER A 495 17.60 3.35 -10.45
N THR A 496 18.59 3.61 -9.59
CA THR A 496 18.38 3.74 -8.15
C THR A 496 17.91 5.14 -7.77
N THR A 497 17.05 5.23 -6.76
CA THR A 497 16.60 6.49 -6.18
C THR A 497 16.54 6.37 -4.67
N GLY A 498 17.28 7.22 -3.97
CA GLY A 498 17.24 7.36 -2.51
C GLY A 498 16.61 8.70 -2.12
N ILE A 499 15.68 8.71 -1.18
CA ILE A 499 14.95 9.89 -0.77
C ILE A 499 14.88 9.97 0.75
N ASN A 500 15.20 11.16 1.26
CA ASN A 500 14.96 11.57 2.62
C ASN A 500 13.95 12.72 2.60
N ARG A 501 12.86 12.59 3.34
CA ARG A 501 11.80 13.60 3.37
C ARG A 501 11.32 13.84 4.78
N LEU A 502 11.30 15.10 5.18
CA LEU A 502 10.68 15.57 6.41
C LEU A 502 9.49 16.44 6.04
N ILE A 503 8.34 16.16 6.64
CA ILE A 503 7.14 17.01 6.57
C ILE A 503 6.77 17.36 8.00
N MET A 504 6.67 18.67 8.27
CA MET A 504 6.24 19.18 9.57
C MET A 504 5.07 20.14 9.37
N SER A 505 4.12 20.11 10.29
CA SER A 505 3.02 21.07 10.38
C SER A 505 2.82 21.42 11.84
N ASN A 506 2.90 22.70 12.15
CA ASN A 506 2.61 23.24 13.47
C ASN A 506 1.42 24.18 13.36
N GLU A 507 0.42 23.97 14.19
CA GLU A 507 -0.80 24.75 14.21
C GLU A 507 -1.07 25.21 15.64
N MET A 508 -1.33 26.50 15.78
CA MET A 508 -1.83 27.10 17.01
C MET A 508 -3.22 27.64 16.77
N ASN A 509 -4.20 27.14 17.51
CA ASN A 509 -5.55 27.66 17.52
C ASN A 509 -5.76 28.49 18.80
N TYR A 510 -6.14 29.76 18.62
CA TYR A 510 -6.43 30.72 19.68
C TYR A 510 -7.87 31.20 19.58
N SER A 511 -8.69 30.86 20.57
CA SER A 511 -10.12 31.22 20.69
C SER A 511 -10.29 32.32 21.74
N PRO A 512 -10.07 33.61 21.40
CA PRO A 512 -10.13 34.74 22.36
C PRO A 512 -11.53 34.95 22.92
N LEU A 513 -12.55 34.79 22.07
CA LEU A 513 -13.97 35.02 22.37
C LEU A 513 -14.80 33.86 21.80
N GLU A 514 -15.99 33.67 22.33
CA GLU A 514 -16.95 32.70 21.82
C GLU A 514 -17.27 33.00 20.32
N GLY A 515 -17.18 31.96 19.48
CA GLY A 515 -17.41 32.08 18.04
C GLY A 515 -16.28 32.72 17.23
N THR A 516 -15.11 32.98 17.85
CA THR A 516 -13.94 33.54 17.14
C THR A 516 -12.72 32.66 17.34
N ASP A 517 -12.19 32.11 16.24
CA ASP A 517 -10.96 31.32 16.22
C ASP A 517 -9.90 31.98 15.33
N VAL A 518 -8.69 32.09 15.85
CA VAL A 518 -7.49 32.53 15.13
C VAL A 518 -6.59 31.32 14.99
N VAL A 519 -6.36 30.89 13.75
CA VAL A 519 -5.50 29.74 13.44
C VAL A 519 -4.21 30.24 12.81
N LEU A 520 -3.08 29.95 13.46
CA LEU A 520 -1.75 30.18 12.93
C LEU A 520 -1.14 28.83 12.54
N ARG A 521 -0.71 28.70 11.29
CA ARG A 521 -0.11 27.47 10.77
C ARG A 521 1.23 27.77 10.12
N ALA A 522 2.24 26.92 10.43
CA ALA A 522 3.56 26.92 9.86
C ALA A 522 4.03 25.50 9.56
N GLY A 523 4.75 25.33 8.45
CA GLY A 523 5.29 24.02 8.04
C GLY A 523 6.44 24.17 7.05
#